data_ccef36a16233ab2e64d49f03a29e03fe
#
_entry.id   ccef36a16233ab2e64d49f03a29e03fe
#
_cell.length_a   1.000
_cell.length_b   1.000
_cell.length_c   1.000
_cell.angle_alpha   90.00
_cell.angle_beta   90.00
_cell.angle_gamma   90.00
#
_symmetry.space_group_name_H-M   'P 1'
#
loop_
_entity.id
_entity.type
_entity.pdbx_description
1 polymer ?
#
loop_
_entity_poly.entity_id
_entity_poly.type
_entity_poly.pdbx_seq_one_letter_code
_entity_poly.pdbx_strand_id
1 'polypeptide(L)'
;MQKNRIELAGYLGGKPSVRYLPSGTPVANARIAEGYRYTDRNNQTQEHTNWHSLVFYGDLADIAALYEKGDNIFVEGTLQTRQFTPKDGSPRTVHEIVARSAHQISKPKASKEAPADNDPQAQNSSIEPGVPAEVEADVEVWPS
;
A
#
# COMPACT_ATOMS: atom_id res chain seq x y z
N MET A 1 -20.38 -20.53 -7.69
CA MET A 1 -19.85 -19.90 -6.49
C MET A 1 -18.75 -18.89 -6.84
N GLN A 2 -18.76 -17.73 -6.25
CA GLN A 2 -17.77 -16.71 -6.50
C GLN A 2 -17.01 -16.39 -5.22
N LYS A 3 -15.71 -16.17 -5.35
CA LYS A 3 -14.87 -15.82 -4.21
C LYS A 3 -13.98 -14.64 -4.55
N ASN A 4 -13.82 -13.75 -3.59
CA ASN A 4 -12.92 -12.61 -3.68
C ASN A 4 -12.32 -12.42 -2.31
N ARG A 5 -11.10 -12.88 -2.13
CA ARG A 5 -10.40 -12.81 -0.86
C ARG A 5 -8.92 -12.62 -1.11
N ILE A 6 -8.35 -11.68 -0.42
CA ILE A 6 -6.92 -11.42 -0.47
C ILE A 6 -6.39 -11.39 0.95
N GLU A 7 -5.23 -11.97 1.14
CA GLU A 7 -4.48 -11.94 2.39
C GLU A 7 -3.10 -11.41 2.07
N LEU A 8 -2.66 -10.44 2.83
CA LEU A 8 -1.45 -9.73 2.52
C LEU A 8 -0.74 -9.31 3.79
N ALA A 9 0.56 -9.53 3.84
CA ALA A 9 1.40 -9.04 4.92
C ALA A 9 2.49 -8.17 4.32
N GLY A 10 2.80 -7.07 4.97
CA GLY A 10 3.83 -6.17 4.47
C GLY A 10 4.00 -4.95 5.34
N TYR A 11 4.81 -4.03 4.86
CA TYR A 11 5.18 -2.84 5.61
C TYR A 11 4.46 -1.61 5.06
N LEU A 12 3.92 -0.80 5.96
CA LEU A 12 3.26 0.44 5.55
C LEU A 12 4.28 1.44 5.03
N GLY A 13 3.99 2.00 3.87
CA GLY A 13 4.86 3.00 3.24
C GLY A 13 4.72 4.39 3.83
N GLY A 14 3.69 4.60 4.63
CA GLY A 14 3.43 5.87 5.29
C GLY A 14 2.33 5.71 6.30
N LYS A 15 2.13 6.74 7.10
CA LYS A 15 1.02 6.78 8.03
C LYS A 15 -0.29 6.79 7.23
N PRO A 16 -1.26 5.94 7.59
CA PRO A 16 -2.56 5.98 6.90
C PRO A 16 -3.21 7.36 6.99
N SER A 17 -3.81 7.79 5.90
CA SER A 17 -4.50 9.07 5.87
C SER A 17 -5.99 8.84 6.08
N VAL A 18 -6.57 9.57 7.02
CA VAL A 18 -7.97 9.41 7.41
C VAL A 18 -8.78 10.58 6.90
N ARG A 19 -9.95 10.29 6.35
CA ARG A 19 -10.95 11.29 5.99
C ARG A 19 -12.31 10.77 6.39
N TYR A 20 -13.31 11.64 6.32
CA TYR A 20 -14.67 11.28 6.71
C TYR A 20 -15.60 11.44 5.52
N LEU A 21 -16.47 10.45 5.34
CA LEU A 21 -17.53 10.53 4.36
C LEU A 21 -18.60 11.53 4.83
N PRO A 22 -19.48 12.00 3.93
CA PRO A 22 -20.59 12.86 4.35
C PRO A 22 -21.46 12.24 5.44
N SER A 23 -21.51 10.90 5.49
CA SER A 23 -22.24 10.19 6.55
C SER A 23 -21.57 10.24 7.90
N GLY A 24 -20.31 10.73 7.98
CA GLY A 24 -19.50 10.70 9.19
C GLY A 24 -18.65 9.46 9.35
N THR A 25 -18.76 8.52 8.42
CA THR A 25 -17.98 7.28 8.49
C THR A 25 -16.50 7.57 8.17
N PRO A 26 -15.57 7.16 9.05
CA PRO A 26 -14.16 7.35 8.74
C PRO A 26 -13.69 6.37 7.67
N VAL A 27 -12.78 6.84 6.83
CA VAL A 27 -12.13 6.04 5.79
C VAL A 27 -10.64 6.32 5.87
N ALA A 28 -9.84 5.26 6.01
CA ALA A 28 -8.39 5.40 6.01
C ALA A 28 -7.82 4.78 4.75
N ASN A 29 -6.86 5.46 4.16
CA ASN A 29 -6.16 4.99 2.98
C ASN A 29 -4.70 4.79 3.34
N ALA A 30 -4.11 3.70 2.87
CA ALA A 30 -2.72 3.40 3.12
C ALA A 30 -2.12 2.67 1.94
N ARG A 31 -0.80 2.59 1.92
CA ARG A 31 -0.07 1.77 0.95
C ARG A 31 0.80 0.79 1.72
N ILE A 32 0.79 -0.44 1.25
CA ILE A 32 1.57 -1.51 1.86
C ILE A 32 2.56 -2.06 0.84
N ALA A 33 3.78 -2.29 1.29
CA ALA A 33 4.84 -2.87 0.48
C ALA A 33 4.97 -4.34 0.82
N GLU A 34 4.85 -5.17 -0.20
CA GLU A 34 5.07 -6.61 -0.07
C GLU A 34 6.27 -6.95 -0.94
N GLY A 35 7.31 -7.49 -0.33
CA GLY A 35 8.55 -7.76 -1.03
C GLY A 35 8.83 -9.24 -1.18
N TYR A 36 9.43 -9.60 -2.28
CA TYR A 36 9.92 -10.95 -2.46
C TYR A 36 11.28 -10.94 -3.14
N ARG A 37 12.00 -12.03 -2.94
CA ARG A 37 13.32 -12.22 -3.54
C ARG A 37 13.28 -13.40 -4.48
N TYR A 38 14.06 -13.28 -5.54
CA TYR A 38 14.24 -14.40 -6.46
C TYR A 38 15.67 -14.39 -6.98
N THR A 39 16.10 -15.53 -7.47
CA THR A 39 17.42 -15.66 -8.08
C THR A 39 17.26 -15.63 -9.60
N ASP A 40 17.97 -14.71 -10.23
CA ASP A 40 17.88 -14.56 -11.68
C ASP A 40 18.75 -15.60 -12.40
N ARG A 41 18.74 -15.51 -13.73
CA ARG A 41 19.48 -16.44 -14.58
C ARG A 41 20.99 -16.36 -14.39
N ASN A 42 21.48 -15.26 -13.87
CA ASN A 42 22.89 -15.06 -13.58
C ASN A 42 23.25 -15.47 -12.17
N ASN A 43 22.35 -16.18 -11.51
CA ASN A 43 22.53 -16.66 -10.14
C ASN A 43 22.71 -15.52 -9.14
N GLN A 44 22.09 -14.38 -9.43
CA GLN A 44 22.12 -13.23 -8.53
C GLN A 44 20.76 -13.06 -7.86
N THR A 45 20.80 -12.70 -6.59
CA THR A 45 19.56 -12.46 -5.83
C THR A 45 19.02 -11.09 -6.17
N GLN A 46 17.79 -11.07 -6.64
CA GLN A 46 17.05 -9.85 -6.94
C GLN A 46 15.93 -9.66 -5.93
N GLU A 47 15.63 -8.40 -5.62
CA GLU A 47 14.52 -8.06 -4.74
C GLU A 47 13.49 -7.27 -5.53
N HIS A 48 12.24 -7.54 -5.25
CA HIS A 48 11.15 -6.83 -5.89
C HIS A 48 10.11 -6.46 -4.85
N THR A 49 9.56 -5.25 -4.97
CA THR A 49 8.53 -4.78 -4.04
C THR A 49 7.27 -4.46 -4.82
N ASN A 50 6.18 -5.06 -4.40
CA ASN A 50 4.85 -4.73 -4.91
C ASN A 50 4.20 -3.76 -3.94
N TRP A 51 3.54 -2.75 -4.49
CA TRP A 51 2.81 -1.75 -3.71
C TRP A 51 1.33 -1.96 -3.92
N HIS A 52 0.61 -2.08 -2.82
CA HIS A 52 -0.84 -2.25 -2.86
C HIS A 52 -1.52 -1.11 -2.12
N SER A 53 -2.67 -0.71 -2.63
CA SER A 53 -3.50 0.31 -1.98
C SER A 53 -4.50 -0.36 -1.07
N LEU A 54 -4.59 0.12 0.16
CA LEU A 54 -5.51 -0.40 1.17
C LEU A 54 -6.53 0.67 1.51
N VAL A 55 -7.77 0.24 1.72
CA VAL A 55 -8.84 1.10 2.19
C VAL A 55 -9.48 0.44 3.40
N PHE A 56 -9.63 1.22 4.47
CA PHE A 56 -10.24 0.78 5.72
C PHE A 56 -11.47 1.65 5.97
N TYR A 57 -12.58 1.05 6.33
CA TYR A 57 -13.83 1.76 6.59
C TYR A 57 -14.26 1.57 8.04
N GLY A 58 -14.87 2.60 8.62
CA GLY A 58 -15.48 2.52 9.95
C GLY A 58 -14.47 2.22 11.03
N ASP A 59 -14.79 1.26 11.89
CA ASP A 59 -13.93 0.91 13.03
C ASP A 59 -12.53 0.52 12.59
N LEU A 60 -12.39 -0.12 11.43
CA LEU A 60 -11.07 -0.48 10.91
C LEU A 60 -10.26 0.76 10.53
N ALA A 61 -10.94 1.82 10.10
CA ALA A 61 -10.25 3.08 9.81
C ALA A 61 -9.69 3.71 11.08
N ASP A 62 -10.43 3.61 12.18
CA ASP A 62 -9.95 4.11 13.47
C ASP A 62 -8.73 3.32 13.94
N ILE A 63 -8.76 2.00 13.74
CA ILE A 63 -7.61 1.15 14.04
C ILE A 63 -6.43 1.52 13.16
N ALA A 64 -6.68 1.68 11.85
CA ALA A 64 -5.63 2.01 10.90
C ALA A 64 -4.98 3.37 11.22
N ALA A 65 -5.74 4.28 11.78
CA ALA A 65 -5.23 5.60 12.17
C ALA A 65 -4.13 5.51 13.22
N LEU A 66 -4.06 4.41 13.96
CA LEU A 66 -3.04 4.20 14.98
C LEU A 66 -1.74 3.64 14.42
N TYR A 67 -1.76 3.18 13.18
CA TYR A 67 -0.56 2.65 12.53
C TYR A 67 0.37 3.77 12.10
N GLU A 68 1.64 3.44 12.00
CA GLU A 68 2.66 4.37 11.58
C GLU A 68 3.41 3.85 10.36
N LYS A 69 4.16 4.73 9.71
CA LYS A 69 5.03 4.32 8.62
C LYS A 69 6.00 3.25 9.11
N GLY A 70 6.14 2.19 8.33
CA GLY A 70 7.05 1.09 8.65
C GLY A 70 6.45 0.00 9.52
N ASP A 71 5.21 0.17 10.00
CA ASP A 71 4.54 -0.91 10.71
C ASP A 71 4.36 -2.09 9.76
N ASN A 72 4.62 -3.29 10.30
CA ASN A 72 4.36 -4.53 9.58
C ASN A 72 2.97 -5.02 9.96
N ILE A 73 2.08 -5.08 8.99
CA ILE A 73 0.69 -5.47 9.26
C ILE A 73 0.27 -6.63 8.37
N PHE A 74 -0.69 -7.40 8.86
CA PHE A 74 -1.38 -8.44 8.09
C PHE A 74 -2.80 -7.94 7.85
N VAL A 75 -3.23 -8.01 6.59
CA VAL A 75 -4.55 -7.56 6.18
C VAL A 75 -5.27 -8.65 5.43
N GLU A 76 -6.52 -8.87 5.75
CA GLU A 76 -7.40 -9.69 4.96
C GLU A 76 -8.51 -8.81 4.40
N GLY A 77 -8.85 -8.99 3.15
CA GLY A 77 -9.88 -8.17 2.53
C GLY A 77 -10.30 -8.69 1.18
N THR A 78 -10.88 -7.81 0.40
CA THR A 78 -11.32 -8.10 -0.96
C THR A 78 -10.69 -7.12 -1.93
N LEU A 79 -10.37 -7.62 -3.12
CA LEU A 79 -9.89 -6.75 -4.19
C LEU A 79 -11.08 -6.03 -4.79
N GLN A 80 -10.98 -4.73 -4.90
CA GLN A 80 -12.01 -3.90 -5.50
C GLN A 80 -11.42 -3.10 -6.65
N THR A 81 -12.17 -3.00 -7.72
CA THR A 81 -11.80 -2.19 -8.87
C THR A 81 -12.83 -1.08 -8.97
N ARG A 82 -12.36 0.15 -9.12
CA ARG A 82 -13.26 1.27 -9.34
C ARG A 82 -12.68 2.20 -10.39
N GLN A 83 -13.54 2.90 -11.07
CA GLN A 83 -13.13 3.92 -12.01
C GLN A 83 -13.18 5.27 -11.35
N PHE A 84 -12.24 6.10 -11.74
CA PHE A 84 -12.20 7.44 -11.23
C PHE A 84 -11.66 8.34 -12.35
N THR A 85 -12.24 9.53 -12.44
CA THR A 85 -11.85 10.49 -13.47
C THR A 85 -11.14 11.65 -12.78
N PRO A 86 -9.82 11.76 -12.96
CA PRO A 86 -9.10 12.90 -12.40
C PRO A 86 -9.45 14.17 -13.15
N LYS A 87 -8.94 15.31 -12.68
CA LYS A 87 -9.25 16.60 -13.25
C LYS A 87 -8.85 16.73 -14.72
N ASP A 88 -7.91 15.94 -15.19
CA ASP A 88 -7.50 15.96 -16.59
C ASP A 88 -8.51 15.30 -17.53
N GLY A 89 -9.57 14.70 -16.98
CA GLY A 89 -10.65 14.12 -17.77
C GLY A 89 -10.40 12.70 -18.29
N SER A 90 -9.22 12.11 -18.03
CA SER A 90 -8.91 10.76 -18.50
C SER A 90 -9.38 9.73 -17.47
N PRO A 91 -10.38 8.88 -17.80
CA PRO A 91 -10.82 7.86 -16.85
C PRO A 91 -9.70 6.90 -16.51
N ARG A 92 -9.60 6.53 -15.24
CA ARG A 92 -8.60 5.58 -14.77
C ARG A 92 -9.24 4.52 -13.93
N THR A 93 -8.68 3.31 -14.03
CA THR A 93 -9.10 2.18 -13.21
C THR A 93 -8.14 2.06 -12.05
N VAL A 94 -8.71 1.98 -10.85
CA VAL A 94 -7.94 1.85 -9.62
C VAL A 94 -8.25 0.50 -9.00
N HIS A 95 -7.21 -0.22 -8.62
CA HIS A 95 -7.33 -1.49 -7.91
C HIS A 95 -6.91 -1.25 -6.46
N GLU A 96 -7.77 -1.62 -5.54
CA GLU A 96 -7.49 -1.42 -4.13
C GLU A 96 -8.04 -2.59 -3.33
N ILE A 97 -7.46 -2.80 -2.16
CA ILE A 97 -7.89 -3.86 -1.25
C ILE A 97 -8.72 -3.20 -0.17
N VAL A 98 -9.98 -3.62 -0.08
CA VAL A 98 -10.87 -3.16 0.99
C VAL A 98 -10.69 -4.11 2.15
N ALA A 99 -10.12 -3.60 3.24
CA ALA A 99 -9.80 -4.42 4.41
C ALA A 99 -11.05 -4.86 5.14
N ARG A 100 -11.05 -6.10 5.56
CA ARG A 100 -12.06 -6.67 6.45
C ARG A 100 -11.50 -6.93 7.84
N SER A 101 -10.20 -7.18 7.91
CA SER A 101 -9.50 -7.28 9.19
C SER A 101 -8.07 -6.81 8.99
N ALA A 102 -7.46 -6.35 10.06
CA ALA A 102 -6.08 -5.92 10.03
C ALA A 102 -5.45 -6.16 11.39
N HIS A 103 -4.23 -6.65 11.39
CA HIS A 103 -3.50 -6.94 12.62
C HIS A 103 -2.07 -6.45 12.47
N GLN A 104 -1.58 -5.79 13.49
CA GLN A 104 -0.19 -5.37 13.51
C GLN A 104 0.68 -6.55 13.92
N ILE A 105 1.65 -6.88 13.07
CA ILE A 105 2.60 -7.97 13.34
C ILE A 105 3.75 -7.42 14.18
N SER A 106 4.31 -6.27 13.77
CA SER A 106 5.40 -5.66 14.50
C SER A 106 5.49 -4.18 14.15
N LYS A 107 6.14 -3.44 15.03
CA LYS A 107 6.49 -2.05 14.76
C LYS A 107 7.90 -1.98 14.19
N PRO A 108 8.22 -0.88 13.49
CA PRO A 108 9.59 -0.70 13.04
C PRO A 108 10.53 -0.68 14.24
N LYS A 109 11.70 -1.21 14.05
CA LYS A 109 12.70 -1.16 15.09
C LYS A 109 13.13 0.29 15.27
N ALA A 110 13.12 0.74 16.48
CA ALA A 110 13.56 2.08 16.78
C ALA A 110 15.04 2.24 16.41
N SER A 111 15.38 3.39 15.92
CA SER A 111 16.75 3.80 15.65
C SER A 111 17.46 3.11 14.53
N LYS A 112 17.12 2.07 14.22
CA LYS A 112 17.89 1.45 13.20
C LYS A 112 17.60 1.93 11.86
N GLU A 113 17.60 2.35 11.97
CA GLU A 113 17.20 2.49 11.13
C GLU A 113 17.13 3.28 10.44
N ALA A 114 17.57 3.58 10.58
CA ALA A 114 17.75 4.08 10.18
C ALA A 114 17.95 4.11 9.24
N PRO A 115 18.35 3.95 9.18
CA PRO A 115 18.71 3.85 8.41
C PRO A 115 18.25 3.69 7.34
N ALA A 116 18.28 3.65 7.59
CA ALA A 116 17.89 3.42 6.93
C ALA A 116 17.47 3.77 5.91
N ASP A 117 17.72 4.21 6.26
CA ASP A 117 17.35 4.54 5.60
C ASP A 117 17.20 4.78 4.58
N ASN A 118 17.65 4.81 4.67
CA ASN A 118 17.54 5.03 3.95
C ASN A 118 17.17 5.15 2.93
N ASP A 119 17.44 5.29 3.12
CA ASP A 119 17.07 5.51 2.41
C ASP A 119 16.77 5.68 1.42
N PRO A 120 17.15 5.77 1.41
CA PRO A 120 16.85 5.99 0.67
C PRO A 120 16.26 5.96 -0.24
N GLN A 121 16.35 5.92 0.15
CA GLN A 121 15.68 5.93 -0.36
C GLN A 121 15.06 6.27 -0.93
N ALA A 122 15.42 6.60 -0.47
CA ALA A 122 14.81 6.89 -0.76
C ALA A 122 14.58 7.20 -1.58
N GLN A 123 15.05 7.29 -1.52
CA GLN A 123 14.78 7.59 -2.10
C GLN A 123 14.25 7.58 -3.09
N ASN A 124 14.58 7.48 -2.87
CA ASN A 124 13.93 7.50 -3.56
C ASN A 124 13.30 7.74 -4.28
N SER A 125 13.58 7.97 -3.98
CA SER A 125 12.83 8.30 -4.43
C SER A 125 12.42 8.53 -5.28
N SER A 126 12.93 8.78 -5.13
CA SER A 126 12.43 9.06 -5.78
C SER A 126 11.86 8.92 -6.68
N ILE A 127 12.14 8.79 -6.46
CA ILE A 127 11.47 8.63 -7.05
C ILE A 127 10.80 8.80 -7.65
N GLU A 128 10.97 9.00 -7.20
CA GLU A 128 10.13 9.25 -7.54
C GLU A 128 9.47 9.40 -8.11
N PRO A 129 9.79 9.70 -7.90
CA PRO A 129 8.81 9.85 -8.27
C PRO A 129 8.20 9.67 -8.96
N GLY A 130 8.46 9.55 -8.64
CA GLY A 130 7.59 9.50 -9.05
C GLY A 130 7.16 8.91 -9.59
N VAL A 131 7.47 8.84 -9.19
CA VAL A 131 6.77 8.40 -9.49
C VAL A 131 6.20 8.06 -9.90
N PRO A 132 6.36 8.13 -9.66
CA PRO A 132 5.52 7.85 -9.87
C PRO A 132 5.01 7.52 -10.29
N ALA A 133 5.29 7.68 -10.04
CA ALA A 133 4.52 7.50 -10.28
C ALA A 133 4.25 6.87 -10.75
N GLU A 134 4.60 6.93 -10.45
CA GLU A 134 4.10 6.56 -10.78
C GLU A 134 3.69 5.93 -11.15
N VAL A 135 4.01 5.95 -10.86
CA VAL A 135 3.31 5.49 -11.03
C VAL A 135 2.90 5.04 -11.41
N GLU A 136 3.14 5.31 -11.07
CA GLU A 136 2.46 5.08 -11.31
C GLU A 136 2.08 4.37 -11.83
N ALA A 137 2.50 4.48 -11.56
CA ALA A 137 1.92 3.99 -11.92
C ALA A 137 1.68 3.18 -12.27
N ASP A 138 2.07 3.34 -11.88
CA ASP A 138 1.58 2.63 -12.05
C ASP A 138 0.93 1.87 -12.27
N VAL A 139 0.93 2.18 -12.01
CA VAL A 139 0.13 1.56 -12.04
C VAL A 139 -0.39 1.10 -12.82
N GLU A 140 -0.16 1.44 -13.00
CA GLU A 140 -0.54 0.97 -13.54
C GLU A 140 -0.80 0.15 -14.13
N VAL A 141 -0.49 0.03 -14.17
CA VAL A 141 -0.58 -0.86 -14.58
C VAL A 141 -1.06 -1.97 -14.84
N TRP A 142 -1.02 -2.33 -14.33
CA TRP A 142 -1.63 -3.27 -14.60
C TRP A 142 -2.72 -3.20 -15.24
N PRO A 143 -2.78 -3.05 -15.91
CA PRO A 143 -3.84 -2.70 -16.45
C PRO A 143 -4.92 -3.54 -16.51
N SER A 144 -4.92 -3.58 -16.36
CA SER A 144 -5.64 -4.23 -16.35
C SER A 144 -6.20 -4.58 -16.38
#